data_8d5edb6955bdd98c68b6f236bc33afe8
#
_entry.id   8d5edb6955bdd98c68b6f236bc33afe8
#
_cell.length_a   1.000
_cell.length_b   1.000
_cell.length_c   1.000
_cell.angle_alpha   90.00
_cell.angle_beta   90.00
_cell.angle_gamma   90.00
#
_symmetry.space_group_name_H-M   'P 1'
#
loop_
_entity.id
_entity.type
_entity.pdbx_description
1 polymer ?
#
loop_
_entity_poly.entity_id
_entity_poly.type
_entity_poly.pdbx_seq_one_letter_code
_entity_poly.pdbx_strand_id
1 'polypeptide(L)'
;MGRVVHVIGNGDQAQLYKPTKGIKLVCNLPPFEVENVYASCIVDFKMCRALNEGSVNLDAFNWVCGYRPHKYCTEINQKFYMKNMQRIRMFYRDLPKYAGNYTNFNCGHFATHYAANQLKGEEIHMYGFDSLFDLNMRSYTDLVLNSDRGDVNNFRLIENWRPIWEGIFKEFTNTKFVLHHHHNGLKLKVPENVEVFVHSK
;
A
#
# COMPACT_ATOMS: atom_id res chain seq x y z
N MET A 1 -12.69 -12.07 -18.81
CA MET A 1 -11.36 -12.06 -18.14
C MET A 1 -11.39 -11.16 -16.93
N GLY A 2 -10.88 -11.66 -15.81
CA GLY A 2 -10.83 -10.93 -14.56
C GLY A 2 -9.84 -9.77 -14.59
N ARG A 3 -10.13 -8.75 -13.78
CA ARG A 3 -9.21 -7.63 -13.60
C ARG A 3 -8.06 -8.01 -12.69
N VAL A 4 -6.83 -7.85 -13.19
CA VAL A 4 -5.60 -8.12 -12.46
C VAL A 4 -4.99 -6.81 -11.98
N VAL A 5 -4.66 -6.75 -10.68
CA VAL A 5 -4.03 -5.59 -10.07
C VAL A 5 -2.72 -6.04 -9.39
N HIS A 6 -1.68 -5.26 -9.59
CA HIS A 6 -0.39 -5.44 -8.92
C HIS A 6 -0.19 -4.32 -7.92
N VAL A 7 -0.03 -4.66 -6.65
CA VAL A 7 0.20 -3.70 -5.57
C VAL A 7 1.65 -3.84 -5.12
N ILE A 8 2.42 -2.78 -5.30
CA ILE A 8 3.84 -2.74 -5.01
C ILE A 8 4.05 -1.95 -3.73
N GLY A 9 4.43 -2.67 -2.69
CA GLY A 9 4.74 -2.12 -1.38
C GLY A 9 6.17 -1.64 -1.27
N ASN A 10 6.62 -1.37 -0.05
CA ASN A 10 7.89 -0.72 0.23
C ASN A 10 8.92 -1.63 0.92
N GLY A 11 8.59 -2.90 1.14
CA GLY A 11 9.54 -3.86 1.71
C GLY A 11 10.59 -4.31 0.70
N ASP A 12 11.63 -4.95 1.20
CA ASP A 12 12.75 -5.43 0.36
C ASP A 12 12.28 -6.40 -0.74
N GLN A 13 11.23 -7.17 -0.49
CA GLN A 13 10.71 -8.13 -1.46
C GLN A 13 9.91 -7.48 -2.60
N ALA A 14 9.73 -6.17 -2.60
CA ALA A 14 9.17 -5.46 -3.75
C ALA A 14 9.99 -5.72 -5.03
N GLN A 15 11.29 -5.98 -4.88
CA GLN A 15 12.18 -6.33 -6.01
C GLN A 15 11.79 -7.61 -6.74
N LEU A 16 10.90 -8.43 -6.18
CA LEU A 16 10.37 -9.60 -6.87
C LEU A 16 9.40 -9.24 -7.99
N TYR A 17 8.91 -7.99 -8.00
CA TYR A 17 8.08 -7.52 -9.09
C TYR A 17 8.84 -7.54 -10.42
N LYS A 18 8.19 -8.00 -11.46
CA LYS A 18 8.67 -7.94 -12.84
C LYS A 18 7.64 -7.25 -13.72
N PRO A 19 8.06 -6.45 -14.72
CA PRO A 19 7.12 -5.81 -15.63
C PRO A 19 6.11 -6.81 -16.20
N THR A 20 4.84 -6.46 -16.10
CA THR A 20 3.74 -7.34 -16.48
C THR A 20 2.50 -6.54 -16.83
N LYS A 21 1.52 -7.19 -17.41
CA LYS A 21 0.22 -6.58 -17.71
C LYS A 21 -0.63 -6.47 -16.44
N GLY A 22 -1.56 -5.54 -16.46
CA GLY A 22 -2.47 -5.29 -15.36
C GLY A 22 -2.36 -3.87 -14.83
N ILE A 23 -3.19 -3.56 -13.84
CA ILE A 23 -3.20 -2.26 -13.18
C ILE A 23 -2.11 -2.26 -12.10
N LYS A 24 -1.23 -1.25 -12.10
CA LYS A 24 -0.18 -1.13 -11.08
C LYS A 24 -0.52 -0.02 -10.10
N LEU A 25 -0.53 -0.37 -8.83
CA LEU A 25 -0.62 0.56 -7.71
C LEU A 25 0.70 0.51 -6.95
N VAL A 26 1.23 1.67 -6.57
CA VAL A 26 2.40 1.74 -5.69
C VAL A 26 2.02 2.39 -4.37
N CYS A 27 2.65 1.94 -3.30
CA CYS A 27 2.48 2.54 -1.98
C CYS A 27 3.50 3.65 -1.80
N ASN A 28 3.04 4.90 -1.69
CA ASN A 28 3.91 6.07 -1.54
C ASN A 28 4.95 6.17 -2.67
N LEU A 29 6.24 6.04 -2.34
CA LEU A 29 7.34 6.06 -3.30
C LEU A 29 7.64 4.64 -3.77
N PRO A 30 7.66 4.38 -5.10
CA PRO A 30 8.09 3.08 -5.58
C PRO A 30 9.59 2.90 -5.28
N PRO A 31 10.02 1.69 -4.84
CA PRO A 31 11.41 1.43 -4.50
C PRO A 31 12.35 1.36 -5.71
N PHE A 32 11.79 1.35 -6.90
CA PHE A 32 12.48 1.36 -8.19
C PHE A 32 11.51 1.91 -9.23
N GLU A 33 11.99 2.12 -10.45
CA GLU A 33 11.14 2.57 -11.55
C GLU A 33 10.13 1.48 -11.93
N VAL A 34 8.86 1.83 -11.93
CA VAL A 34 7.75 0.95 -12.32
C VAL A 34 7.06 1.55 -13.53
N GLU A 35 6.86 0.75 -14.55
CA GLU A 35 6.22 1.18 -15.79
C GLU A 35 4.71 1.34 -15.64
N ASN A 36 4.16 2.35 -16.27
CA ASN A 36 2.70 2.55 -16.40
C ASN A 36 1.93 2.45 -15.07
N VAL A 37 2.44 3.12 -14.03
CA VAL A 37 1.77 3.15 -12.74
C VAL A 37 0.43 3.88 -12.86
N TYR A 38 -0.65 3.17 -12.57
CA TYR A 38 -1.99 3.75 -12.57
C TYR A 38 -2.13 4.79 -11.47
N ALA A 39 -1.72 4.45 -10.25
CA ALA A 39 -1.81 5.38 -9.14
C ALA A 39 -0.76 5.11 -8.06
N SER A 40 -0.31 6.19 -7.43
CA SER A 40 0.38 6.13 -6.14
C SER A 40 -0.65 6.32 -5.02
N CYS A 41 -0.64 5.43 -4.06
CA CYS A 41 -1.51 5.49 -2.89
C CYS A 41 -0.79 6.21 -1.76
N ILE A 42 -1.43 7.23 -1.20
CA ILE A 42 -0.81 8.12 -0.20
C ILE A 42 -1.73 8.21 1.02
N VAL A 43 -1.21 7.90 2.20
CA VAL A 43 -1.98 7.94 3.44
C VAL A 43 -1.35 8.81 4.54
N ASP A 44 -0.10 9.25 4.37
CA ASP A 44 0.66 9.90 5.43
C ASP A 44 0.84 11.40 5.19
N PHE A 45 0.80 12.18 6.27
CA PHE A 45 1.14 13.60 6.23
C PHE A 45 2.59 13.84 5.78
N LYS A 46 3.51 12.98 6.18
CA LYS A 46 4.93 13.07 5.79
C LYS A 46 5.09 13.09 4.28
N MET A 47 4.34 12.25 3.59
CA MET A 47 4.39 12.16 2.13
C MET A 47 3.86 13.45 1.49
N CYS A 48 2.76 13.98 2.00
CA CYS A 48 2.21 15.26 1.52
C CYS A 48 3.20 16.40 1.71
N ARG A 49 3.84 16.48 2.88
CA ARG A 49 4.86 17.51 3.16
C ARG A 49 6.05 17.39 2.23
N ALA A 50 6.55 16.18 2.02
CA ALA A 50 7.68 15.92 1.14
C ALA A 50 7.37 16.31 -0.32
N LEU A 51 6.17 16.03 -0.78
CA LEU A 51 5.70 16.44 -2.11
C LEU A 51 5.58 17.95 -2.21
N ASN A 52 5.06 18.59 -1.16
CA ASN A 52 4.92 20.05 -1.12
C ASN A 52 6.27 20.78 -1.10
N GLU A 53 7.24 20.24 -0.39
CA GLU A 53 8.60 20.77 -0.30
C GLU A 53 9.45 20.47 -1.52
N GLY A 54 9.02 19.58 -2.38
CA GLY A 54 9.77 19.15 -3.55
C GLY A 54 10.91 18.17 -3.25
N SER A 55 10.98 17.63 -2.03
CA SER A 55 12.00 16.64 -1.66
C SER A 55 11.79 15.28 -2.33
N VAL A 56 10.59 14.98 -2.74
CA VAL A 56 10.26 13.77 -3.50
C VAL A 56 9.34 14.12 -4.66
N ASN A 57 9.33 13.26 -5.68
CA ASN A 57 8.45 13.39 -6.82
C ASN A 57 7.78 12.05 -7.11
N LEU A 58 6.53 12.09 -7.57
CA LEU A 58 5.78 10.89 -7.98
C LEU A 58 5.42 10.99 -9.45
N ASP A 59 5.89 10.02 -10.22
CA ASP A 59 5.67 9.95 -11.67
C ASP A 59 4.36 9.24 -12.05
N ALA A 60 3.60 8.75 -11.08
CA ALA A 60 2.31 8.12 -11.34
C ALA A 60 1.33 9.10 -11.98
N PHE A 61 0.50 8.58 -12.89
CA PHE A 61 -0.55 9.38 -13.54
C PHE A 61 -1.55 9.96 -12.53
N ASN A 62 -1.87 9.17 -11.49
CA ASN A 62 -2.87 9.53 -10.50
C ASN A 62 -2.34 9.33 -9.09
N TRP A 63 -2.88 10.14 -8.17
CA TRP A 63 -2.72 9.91 -6.74
C TRP A 63 -4.08 9.49 -6.17
N VAL A 64 -4.09 8.43 -5.39
CA VAL A 64 -5.24 8.01 -4.60
C VAL A 64 -4.90 8.30 -3.16
N CYS A 65 -5.65 9.19 -2.56
CA CYS A 65 -5.30 9.81 -1.27
C CYS A 65 -6.27 9.36 -0.17
N GLY A 66 -5.75 8.97 0.98
CA GLY A 66 -6.54 8.57 2.13
C GLY A 66 -7.00 9.76 2.98
N TYR A 67 -7.37 9.47 4.22
CA TYR A 67 -7.96 10.44 5.14
C TYR A 67 -7.00 11.58 5.50
N ARG A 68 -5.75 11.26 5.87
CA ARG A 68 -4.78 12.30 6.25
C ARG A 68 -4.41 13.23 5.08
N PRO A 69 -4.11 12.71 3.88
CA PRO A 69 -3.95 13.60 2.72
C PRO A 69 -5.18 14.45 2.42
N HIS A 70 -6.39 13.90 2.59
CA HIS A 70 -7.61 14.70 2.45
C HIS A 70 -7.61 15.86 3.45
N LYS A 71 -7.32 15.58 4.70
CA LYS A 71 -7.23 16.62 5.74
C LYS A 71 -6.13 17.64 5.42
N TYR A 72 -4.98 17.18 4.93
CA TYR A 72 -3.90 18.07 4.51
C TYR A 72 -4.35 19.03 3.42
N CYS A 73 -5.04 18.54 2.41
CA CYS A 73 -5.53 19.32 1.27
C CYS A 73 -6.65 20.30 1.64
N THR A 74 -7.52 19.94 2.57
CA THR A 74 -8.71 20.73 2.89
C THR A 74 -8.55 21.65 4.08
N GLU A 75 -7.73 21.28 5.07
CA GLU A 75 -7.61 22.02 6.32
C GLU A 75 -6.20 22.62 6.56
N ILE A 76 -5.14 21.95 6.10
CA ILE A 76 -3.76 22.34 6.42
C ILE A 76 -3.13 23.15 5.30
N ASN A 77 -3.21 22.68 4.06
CA ASN A 77 -2.54 23.33 2.92
C ASN A 77 -3.41 23.25 1.65
N GLN A 78 -4.32 24.18 1.52
CA GLN A 78 -5.20 24.24 0.35
C GLN A 78 -4.45 24.57 -0.95
N LYS A 79 -3.32 25.31 -0.85
CA LYS A 79 -2.49 25.61 -2.03
C LYS A 79 -1.89 24.33 -2.62
N PHE A 80 -1.50 23.40 -1.77
CA PHE A 80 -1.03 22.07 -2.22
C PHE A 80 -2.11 21.35 -3.02
N TYR A 81 -3.35 21.36 -2.53
CA TYR A 81 -4.47 20.78 -3.26
C TYR A 81 -4.69 21.44 -4.61
N MET A 82 -4.73 22.77 -4.64
CA MET A 82 -4.95 23.53 -5.89
C MET A 82 -3.86 23.23 -6.93
N LYS A 83 -2.63 23.09 -6.49
CA LYS A 83 -1.49 22.77 -7.36
C LYS A 83 -1.54 21.36 -7.92
N ASN A 84 -2.08 20.39 -7.17
CA ASN A 84 -2.01 18.97 -7.49
C ASN A 84 -3.38 18.34 -7.77
N MET A 85 -4.46 19.10 -7.79
CA MET A 85 -5.82 18.59 -7.91
C MET A 85 -6.04 17.74 -9.17
N GLN A 86 -5.34 18.04 -10.27
CA GLN A 86 -5.46 17.27 -11.51
C GLN A 86 -4.83 15.88 -11.37
N ARG A 87 -3.85 15.71 -10.47
CA ARG A 87 -3.20 14.42 -10.20
C ARG A 87 -4.01 13.59 -9.20
N ILE A 88 -4.76 14.23 -8.31
CA ILE A 88 -5.55 13.52 -7.31
C ILE A 88 -6.77 12.91 -7.97
N ARG A 89 -6.73 11.60 -8.21
CA ARG A 89 -7.80 10.85 -8.82
C ARG A 89 -9.04 10.81 -7.93
N MET A 90 -8.83 10.56 -6.64
CA MET A 90 -9.89 10.57 -5.66
C MET A 90 -9.32 10.59 -4.23
N PHE A 91 -10.17 10.99 -3.31
CA PHE A 91 -9.96 10.78 -1.88
C PHE A 91 -10.73 9.52 -1.47
N TYR A 92 -9.99 8.43 -1.28
CA TYR A 92 -10.55 7.17 -0.86
C TYR A 92 -10.50 7.08 0.67
N ARG A 93 -11.63 7.23 1.30
CA ARG A 93 -11.73 7.31 2.76
C ARG A 93 -12.51 6.16 3.39
N ASP A 94 -12.74 5.11 2.62
CA ASP A 94 -13.41 3.93 3.12
C ASP A 94 -12.52 3.23 4.15
N LEU A 95 -13.00 3.15 5.39
CA LEU A 95 -12.31 2.50 6.48
C LEU A 95 -13.16 1.34 6.96
N PRO A 96 -12.71 0.09 6.76
CA PRO A 96 -13.47 -1.05 7.23
C PRO A 96 -13.51 -1.11 8.77
N LYS A 97 -14.56 -1.67 9.31
CA LYS A 97 -14.76 -1.73 10.78
C LYS A 97 -13.61 -2.45 11.50
N TYR A 98 -13.07 -3.49 10.91
CA TYR A 98 -11.96 -4.25 11.52
C TYR A 98 -10.66 -3.43 11.61
N ALA A 99 -10.54 -2.33 10.89
CA ALA A 99 -9.38 -1.44 10.99
C ALA A 99 -9.42 -0.56 12.25
N GLY A 100 -10.59 -0.32 12.79
CA GLY A 100 -10.79 0.51 13.97
C GLY A 100 -10.67 2.00 13.69
N ASN A 101 -9.49 2.46 13.32
CA ASN A 101 -9.24 3.87 13.00
C ASN A 101 -8.13 4.02 11.94
N TYR A 102 -8.00 5.22 11.39
CA TYR A 102 -7.02 5.50 10.34
C TYR A 102 -5.56 5.37 10.79
N THR A 103 -5.29 5.45 12.09
CA THR A 103 -3.93 5.34 12.62
C THR A 103 -3.31 3.98 12.33
N ASN A 104 -4.11 2.93 12.33
CA ASN A 104 -3.65 1.55 12.12
C ASN A 104 -3.81 1.09 10.67
N PHE A 105 -4.49 1.87 9.84
CA PHE A 105 -4.72 1.53 8.43
C PHE A 105 -3.59 2.11 7.60
N ASN A 106 -2.52 1.34 7.42
CA ASN A 106 -1.31 1.77 6.73
C ASN A 106 -1.50 1.80 5.20
N CYS A 107 -0.48 2.28 4.50
CA CYS A 107 -0.55 2.43 3.04
C CYS A 107 -0.78 1.11 2.30
N GLY A 108 -0.20 0.02 2.78
CA GLY A 108 -0.41 -1.31 2.21
C GLY A 108 -1.85 -1.78 2.35
N HIS A 109 -2.43 -1.64 3.54
CA HIS A 109 -3.86 -1.92 3.76
C HIS A 109 -4.73 -1.09 2.83
N PHE A 110 -4.45 0.20 2.78
CA PHE A 110 -5.19 1.17 1.98
C PHE A 110 -5.16 0.80 0.49
N ALA A 111 -3.98 0.57 -0.07
CA ALA A 111 -3.81 0.25 -1.48
C ALA A 111 -4.50 -1.07 -1.86
N THR A 112 -4.38 -2.08 -1.02
CA THR A 112 -4.98 -3.40 -1.25
C THR A 112 -6.50 -3.34 -1.13
N HIS A 113 -7.01 -2.65 -0.12
CA HIS A 113 -8.45 -2.44 0.04
C HIS A 113 -9.03 -1.66 -1.15
N TYR A 114 -8.35 -0.62 -1.60
CA TYR A 114 -8.74 0.14 -2.79
C TYR A 114 -8.76 -0.75 -4.03
N ALA A 115 -7.74 -1.59 -4.22
CA ALA A 115 -7.66 -2.50 -5.36
C ALA A 115 -8.84 -3.49 -5.40
N ALA A 116 -9.22 -4.03 -4.25
CA ALA A 116 -10.31 -5.01 -4.14
C ALA A 116 -11.68 -4.33 -4.18
N ASN A 117 -11.87 -3.28 -3.41
CA ASN A 117 -13.18 -2.64 -3.23
C ASN A 117 -13.54 -1.67 -4.34
N GLN A 118 -12.62 -0.78 -4.73
CA GLN A 118 -12.89 0.27 -5.70
C GLN A 118 -12.58 -0.17 -7.13
N LEU A 119 -11.43 -0.78 -7.36
CA LEU A 119 -11.04 -1.26 -8.69
C LEU A 119 -11.67 -2.60 -9.04
N LYS A 120 -12.28 -3.28 -8.08
CA LYS A 120 -12.90 -4.59 -8.28
C LYS A 120 -11.93 -5.61 -8.86
N GLY A 121 -10.70 -5.61 -8.34
CA GLY A 121 -9.69 -6.59 -8.70
C GLY A 121 -10.16 -8.02 -8.42
N GLU A 122 -10.05 -8.88 -9.40
CA GLU A 122 -10.37 -10.31 -9.23
C GLU A 122 -9.14 -11.11 -8.81
N GLU A 123 -7.97 -10.66 -9.26
CA GLU A 123 -6.69 -11.21 -8.86
C GLU A 123 -5.75 -10.06 -8.48
N ILE A 124 -5.27 -10.07 -7.25
CA ILE A 124 -4.40 -9.01 -6.71
C ILE A 124 -3.08 -9.63 -6.30
N HIS A 125 -2.01 -9.21 -7.00
CA HIS A 125 -0.64 -9.59 -6.70
C HIS A 125 -0.01 -8.55 -5.79
N MET A 126 0.69 -9.01 -4.75
CA MET A 126 1.24 -8.15 -3.72
C MET A 126 2.75 -8.40 -3.59
N TYR A 127 3.54 -7.32 -3.71
CA TYR A 127 5.01 -7.38 -3.68
C TYR A 127 5.54 -6.42 -2.62
N GLY A 128 6.48 -6.86 -1.81
CA GLY A 128 7.08 -6.01 -0.79
C GLY A 128 6.23 -5.81 0.45
N PHE A 129 5.43 -6.82 0.80
CA PHE A 129 4.63 -6.84 2.03
C PHE A 129 5.32 -7.72 3.08
N ASP A 130 6.58 -7.42 3.34
CA ASP A 130 7.47 -8.21 4.20
C ASP A 130 6.93 -8.37 5.61
N SER A 131 6.14 -7.39 6.08
CA SER A 131 5.52 -7.40 7.41
C SER A 131 4.56 -8.58 7.63
N LEU A 132 4.07 -9.21 6.57
CA LEU A 132 3.23 -10.40 6.66
C LEU A 132 4.02 -11.68 6.97
N PHE A 133 5.33 -11.62 6.80
CA PHE A 133 6.23 -12.76 6.91
C PHE A 133 7.29 -12.59 7.99
N ASP A 134 7.87 -11.40 8.10
CA ASP A 134 9.09 -11.16 8.89
C ASP A 134 8.88 -10.01 9.87
N LEU A 135 9.82 -9.90 10.82
CA LEU A 135 9.96 -8.76 11.73
C LEU A 135 11.20 -7.96 11.32
N ASN A 136 11.38 -6.78 11.92
CA ASN A 136 12.53 -5.91 11.69
C ASN A 136 12.74 -5.56 10.21
N MET A 137 11.64 -5.46 9.49
CA MET A 137 11.66 -5.13 8.07
C MET A 137 11.96 -3.65 7.82
N ARG A 138 12.42 -3.36 6.61
CA ARG A 138 12.65 -2.00 6.15
C ARG A 138 11.51 -1.53 5.26
N SER A 139 11.34 -0.20 5.19
CA SER A 139 10.45 0.45 4.23
C SER A 139 11.24 1.47 3.43
N TYR A 140 11.18 1.36 2.11
CA TYR A 140 11.87 2.29 1.21
C TYR A 140 11.44 3.74 1.44
N THR A 141 10.12 3.97 1.56
CA THR A 141 9.60 5.33 1.82
C THR A 141 10.14 5.89 3.14
N ASP A 142 10.19 5.09 4.20
CA ASP A 142 10.72 5.54 5.49
C ASP A 142 12.21 5.87 5.42
N LEU A 143 12.97 5.11 4.63
CA LEU A 143 14.39 5.40 4.40
C LEU A 143 14.57 6.74 3.66
N VAL A 144 13.81 6.96 2.60
CA VAL A 144 13.89 8.20 1.80
C VAL A 144 13.44 9.42 2.62
N LEU A 145 12.36 9.28 3.39
CA LEU A 145 11.83 10.37 4.20
C LEU A 145 12.55 10.52 5.55
N ASN A 146 13.59 9.72 5.79
CA ASN A 146 14.34 9.71 7.03
C ASN A 146 13.44 9.53 8.27
N SER A 147 12.48 8.63 8.14
CA SER A 147 11.53 8.31 9.21
C SER A 147 12.04 7.14 10.03
N ASP A 148 12.08 7.31 11.35
CA ASP A 148 12.43 6.24 12.26
C ASP A 148 11.19 5.44 12.64
N ARG A 149 11.26 4.12 12.50
CA ARG A 149 10.21 3.22 12.96
C ARG A 149 10.42 2.74 14.39
N GLY A 150 11.65 2.61 14.83
CA GLY A 150 12.00 2.12 16.18
C GLY A 150 11.38 0.76 16.53
N ASP A 151 11.65 0.28 17.74
CA ASP A 151 11.17 -1.03 18.22
C ASP A 151 9.65 -1.12 18.39
N VAL A 152 9.00 0.01 18.57
CA VAL A 152 7.54 0.11 18.70
C VAL A 152 6.83 -0.49 17.47
N ASN A 153 7.48 -0.54 16.33
CA ASN A 153 6.90 -1.03 15.08
C ASN A 153 6.65 -2.54 15.07
N ASN A 154 7.49 -3.35 15.70
CA ASN A 154 7.28 -4.80 15.74
C ASN A 154 6.00 -5.16 16.51
N PHE A 155 5.77 -4.50 17.64
CA PHE A 155 4.53 -4.67 18.39
C PHE A 155 3.31 -4.24 17.56
N ARG A 156 3.38 -3.05 16.98
CA ARG A 156 2.29 -2.51 16.17
C ARG A 156 1.99 -3.38 14.95
N LEU A 157 3.02 -3.94 14.36
CA LEU A 157 2.91 -4.84 13.22
C LEU A 157 2.12 -6.10 13.59
N ILE A 158 2.44 -6.72 14.72
CA ILE A 158 1.80 -7.96 15.18
C ILE A 158 0.37 -7.69 15.67
N GLU A 159 0.22 -6.69 16.54
CA GLU A 159 -1.02 -6.46 17.27
C GLU A 159 -2.07 -5.67 16.47
N ASN A 160 -1.61 -4.77 15.59
CA ASN A 160 -2.52 -3.87 14.88
C ASN A 160 -2.63 -4.15 13.39
N TRP A 161 -1.50 -4.37 12.71
CA TRP A 161 -1.51 -4.45 11.25
C TRP A 161 -1.89 -5.82 10.71
N ARG A 162 -1.36 -6.89 11.29
CA ARG A 162 -1.67 -8.26 10.84
C ARG A 162 -3.16 -8.60 10.96
N PRO A 163 -3.85 -8.25 12.05
CA PRO A 163 -5.30 -8.47 12.13
C PRO A 163 -6.09 -7.75 11.04
N ILE A 164 -5.67 -6.56 10.63
CA ILE A 164 -6.31 -5.82 9.53
C ILE A 164 -6.15 -6.58 8.20
N TRP A 165 -4.97 -7.15 7.95
CA TRP A 165 -4.76 -7.99 6.77
C TRP A 165 -5.69 -9.18 6.77
N GLU A 166 -5.84 -9.86 7.88
CA GLU A 166 -6.80 -10.97 8.02
C GLU A 166 -8.22 -10.51 7.69
N GLY A 167 -8.60 -9.33 8.14
CA GLY A 167 -9.90 -8.72 7.83
C GLY A 167 -10.10 -8.46 6.35
N ILE A 168 -9.10 -7.91 5.66
CA ILE A 168 -9.15 -7.64 4.22
C ILE A 168 -9.36 -8.94 3.44
N PHE A 169 -8.58 -9.97 3.74
CA PHE A 169 -8.67 -11.25 3.04
C PHE A 169 -10.02 -11.94 3.25
N LYS A 170 -10.61 -11.80 4.42
CA LYS A 170 -11.94 -12.32 4.74
C LYS A 170 -13.06 -11.52 4.11
N GLU A 171 -12.89 -10.22 3.96
CA GLU A 171 -13.91 -9.35 3.35
C GLU A 171 -14.07 -9.65 1.86
N PHE A 172 -12.97 -9.89 1.16
CA PHE A 172 -12.96 -10.06 -0.30
C PHE A 172 -12.73 -11.52 -0.67
N THR A 173 -13.66 -12.40 -0.27
CA THR A 173 -13.55 -13.85 -0.47
C THR A 173 -13.54 -14.26 -1.94
N ASN A 174 -14.10 -13.45 -2.83
CA ASN A 174 -14.13 -13.71 -4.27
C ASN A 174 -12.90 -13.16 -5.01
N THR A 175 -12.03 -12.49 -4.30
CA THR A 175 -10.77 -11.97 -4.84
C THR A 175 -9.64 -12.94 -4.51
N LYS A 176 -8.84 -13.28 -5.50
CA LYS A 176 -7.63 -14.07 -5.30
C LYS A 176 -6.48 -13.13 -4.96
N PHE A 177 -5.86 -13.34 -3.80
CA PHE A 177 -4.67 -12.61 -3.38
C PHE A 177 -3.44 -13.50 -3.54
N VAL A 178 -2.43 -13.01 -4.26
CA VAL A 178 -1.16 -13.72 -4.47
C VAL A 178 -0.04 -12.91 -3.82
N LEU A 179 0.51 -13.45 -2.74
CA LEU A 179 1.59 -12.81 -1.99
C LEU A 179 2.94 -13.31 -2.52
N HIS A 180 3.70 -12.42 -3.15
CA HIS A 180 5.02 -12.75 -3.68
C HIS A 180 6.08 -12.56 -2.60
N HIS A 181 6.81 -13.62 -2.27
CA HIS A 181 7.83 -13.59 -1.23
C HIS A 181 8.91 -14.63 -1.50
N HIS A 182 10.01 -14.56 -0.78
CA HIS A 182 11.14 -15.49 -0.96
C HIS A 182 11.01 -16.75 -0.08
N HIS A 183 10.07 -16.79 0.86
CA HIS A 183 9.71 -17.97 1.66
C HIS A 183 8.20 -18.00 1.92
N ASN A 184 7.70 -19.12 2.40
CA ASN A 184 6.27 -19.32 2.65
C ASN A 184 5.87 -19.17 4.13
N GLY A 185 6.71 -18.54 4.93
CA GLY A 185 6.49 -18.36 6.37
C GLY A 185 5.49 -17.27 6.71
N LEU A 186 4.30 -17.30 6.07
CA LEU A 186 3.23 -16.35 6.35
C LEU A 186 2.79 -16.43 7.81
N LYS A 187 2.70 -15.27 8.48
CA LYS A 187 2.42 -15.16 9.92
C LYS A 187 0.96 -14.80 10.23
N LEU A 188 0.05 -15.13 9.33
CA LEU A 188 -1.38 -14.91 9.49
C LEU A 188 -2.15 -16.19 9.20
N LYS A 189 -3.38 -16.25 9.73
CA LYS A 189 -4.38 -17.21 9.28
C LYS A 189 -5.12 -16.59 8.09
N VAL A 190 -5.07 -17.25 6.95
CA VAL A 190 -5.68 -16.76 5.72
C VAL A 190 -6.71 -17.73 5.16
N PRO A 191 -7.78 -17.20 4.52
CA PRO A 191 -8.74 -18.06 3.83
C PRO A 191 -8.16 -18.62 2.52
N GLU A 192 -8.93 -19.47 1.85
CA GLU A 192 -8.51 -20.17 0.62
C GLU A 192 -8.16 -19.25 -0.54
N ASN A 193 -8.68 -18.02 -0.52
CA ASN A 193 -8.44 -17.03 -1.57
C ASN A 193 -7.06 -16.38 -1.51
N VAL A 194 -6.23 -16.76 -0.55
CA VAL A 194 -4.87 -16.22 -0.40
C VAL A 194 -3.85 -17.34 -0.65
N GLU A 195 -2.92 -17.08 -1.55
CA GLU A 195 -1.79 -17.98 -1.77
C GLU A 195 -0.47 -17.25 -1.69
N VAL A 196 0.58 -17.94 -1.31
CA VAL A 196 1.94 -17.43 -1.32
C VAL A 196 2.66 -18.00 -2.54
N PHE A 197 3.15 -17.11 -3.40
CA PHE A 197 4.00 -17.50 -4.51
C PHE A 197 5.46 -17.32 -4.06
N VAL A 198 6.15 -18.43 -3.84
CA VAL A 198 7.55 -18.42 -3.39
C VAL A 198 8.47 -18.30 -4.59
N HIS A 199 9.27 -17.24 -4.60
CA HIS A 199 10.29 -17.07 -5.62
C HIS A 199 11.58 -17.74 -5.17
N SER A 200 12.07 -18.67 -5.96
CA SER A 200 13.37 -19.29 -5.73
C SER A 200 14.49 -18.28 -6.03
N LYS A 201 15.54 -18.34 -5.22
CA LYS A 201 16.72 -17.49 -5.42
C LYS A 201 17.50 -17.93 -6.66
#